data_b2751ab557348a1f8e522e358cbb84c4
#
_entry.id   b2751ab557348a1f8e522e358cbb84c4
#
_cell.length_a   1.000
_cell.length_b   1.000
_cell.length_c   1.000
_cell.angle_alpha   90.00
_cell.angle_beta   90.00
_cell.angle_gamma   90.00
#
_symmetry.space_group_name_H-M   'P 1'
#
loop_
_entity.id
_entity.type
_entity.pdbx_description
1 polymer ?
#
loop_
_entity_poly.entity_id
_entity_poly.type
_entity_poly.pdbx_seq_one_letter_code
_entity_poly.pdbx_strand_id
1 'polypeptide(L)'
;MMGQTEQIGNFAKRVQAGWPPTIITCVFLYAAVLHYVVLGIPGIPYQLFTEHYFWRETAHEIRQIAADVKEQTGENPIIVGMSKWSVASSLYFYSHGKATLDIRSRNLFGDSGAMYEYWHPDQMPIDRPIIQVSMTKKHIEKTRRGIDVNPMLIQPGAIESRIIERHGTPVRRVYYRISEGFKGVPNVLGKF
;
A
#
# COMPACT_ATOMS: atom_id res chain seq x y z
N MET A 1 -6.29 37.55 49.56
CA MET A 1 -6.99 37.30 48.25
C MET A 1 -6.38 38.09 47.04
N MET A 2 -5.58 39.13 47.23
CA MET A 2 -4.95 39.89 46.12
C MET A 2 -3.91 39.11 45.32
N GLY A 3 -3.19 38.17 45.88
CA GLY A 3 -2.06 37.51 45.19
C GLY A 3 -2.45 36.51 44.04
N GLN A 4 -3.65 35.90 44.13
CA GLN A 4 -4.08 34.92 43.12
C GLN A 4 -4.48 35.57 41.79
N THR A 5 -5.16 36.71 41.83
CA THR A 5 -5.60 37.46 40.67
C THR A 5 -4.43 37.99 39.84
N GLU A 6 -3.37 38.42 40.52
CA GLU A 6 -2.14 38.93 39.89
C GLU A 6 -1.32 37.80 39.23
N GLN A 7 -1.26 36.61 39.86
CA GLN A 7 -0.63 35.44 39.27
C GLN A 7 -1.35 34.97 38.01
N ILE A 8 -2.69 34.92 37.98
CA ILE A 8 -3.48 34.56 36.83
C ILE A 8 -3.26 35.54 35.66
N GLY A 9 -3.24 36.88 35.98
CA GLY A 9 -2.96 37.92 34.98
C GLY A 9 -1.58 37.80 34.35
N ASN A 10 -0.56 37.50 35.14
CA ASN A 10 0.80 37.30 34.67
C ASN A 10 0.93 35.99 33.81
N PHE A 11 0.25 34.94 34.20
CA PHE A 11 0.22 33.71 33.43
C PHE A 11 -0.46 33.93 32.05
N ALA A 12 -1.62 34.60 32.05
CA ALA A 12 -2.33 34.90 30.78
C ALA A 12 -1.47 35.74 29.82
N LYS A 13 -0.76 36.76 30.34
CA LYS A 13 0.18 37.58 29.55
C LYS A 13 1.33 36.77 28.98
N ARG A 14 1.90 35.80 29.73
CA ARG A 14 2.97 34.89 29.24
C ARG A 14 2.47 33.97 28.17
N VAL A 15 1.29 33.41 28.33
CA VAL A 15 0.65 32.56 27.31
C VAL A 15 0.41 33.36 26.04
N GLN A 16 -0.14 34.56 26.16
CA GLN A 16 -0.43 35.43 25.03
C GLN A 16 0.85 35.88 24.30
N ALA A 17 1.92 36.14 25.03
CA ALA A 17 3.24 36.47 24.44
C ALA A 17 3.89 35.22 23.75
N GLY A 18 3.60 33.99 24.23
CA GLY A 18 4.13 32.76 23.66
C GLY A 18 3.41 32.30 22.36
N TRP A 19 2.18 32.77 22.13
CA TRP A 19 1.38 32.35 20.97
C TRP A 19 2.03 32.64 19.61
N PRO A 20 2.48 33.90 19.32
CA PRO A 20 3.06 34.19 18.01
C PRO A 20 4.30 33.34 17.69
N PRO A 21 5.30 33.20 18.57
CA PRO A 21 6.45 32.37 18.27
C PRO A 21 6.09 30.88 18.12
N THR A 22 5.10 30.40 18.89
CA THR A 22 4.63 29.01 18.75
C THR A 22 4.01 28.79 17.38
N ILE A 23 3.12 29.68 16.91
CA ILE A 23 2.50 29.57 15.59
C ILE A 23 3.57 29.60 14.49
N ILE A 24 4.52 30.54 14.57
CA ILE A 24 5.60 30.66 13.58
C ILE A 24 6.43 29.36 13.54
N THR A 25 6.78 28.82 14.70
CA THR A 25 7.53 27.55 14.80
C THR A 25 6.74 26.38 14.20
N CYS A 26 5.46 26.26 14.53
CA CYS A 26 4.59 25.21 13.98
C CYS A 26 4.46 25.32 12.45
N VAL A 27 4.26 26.51 11.93
CA VAL A 27 4.17 26.76 10.47
C VAL A 27 5.47 26.38 9.78
N PHE A 28 6.60 26.77 10.36
CA PHE A 28 7.91 26.44 9.80
C PHE A 28 8.17 24.93 9.81
N LEU A 29 7.91 24.24 10.92
CA LEU A 29 8.07 22.79 11.03
C LEU A 29 7.14 22.05 10.04
N TYR A 30 5.88 22.49 9.96
CA TYR A 30 4.93 21.90 9.02
C TYR A 30 5.38 22.09 7.56
N ALA A 31 5.82 23.32 7.20
CA ALA A 31 6.34 23.61 5.88
C ALA A 31 7.59 22.78 5.54
N ALA A 32 8.50 22.60 6.50
CA ALA A 32 9.70 21.78 6.33
C ALA A 32 9.36 20.29 6.11
N VAL A 33 8.43 19.75 6.92
CA VAL A 33 7.94 18.37 6.75
C VAL A 33 7.23 18.20 5.39
N LEU A 34 6.36 19.14 5.03
CA LEU A 34 5.65 19.11 3.76
C LEU A 34 6.63 19.19 2.57
N HIS A 35 7.63 20.07 2.66
CA HIS A 35 8.68 20.19 1.65
C HIS A 35 9.43 18.86 1.48
N TYR A 36 9.86 18.26 2.60
CA TYR A 36 10.55 16.96 2.57
C TYR A 36 9.69 15.87 1.92
N VAL A 37 8.40 15.79 2.29
CA VAL A 37 7.48 14.76 1.78
C VAL A 37 7.17 14.95 0.29
N VAL A 38 6.99 16.20 -0.16
CA VAL A 38 6.56 16.51 -1.54
C VAL A 38 7.74 16.60 -2.50
N LEU A 39 8.78 17.33 -2.13
CA LEU A 39 9.90 17.64 -3.02
C LEU A 39 11.13 16.78 -2.72
N GLY A 40 11.27 16.29 -1.49
CA GLY A 40 12.46 15.62 -1.01
C GLY A 40 13.60 16.60 -0.70
N ILE A 41 14.63 16.10 -0.08
CA ILE A 41 15.88 16.84 0.15
C ILE A 41 17.00 16.08 -0.57
N PRO A 42 17.74 16.71 -1.48
CA PRO A 42 18.84 16.05 -2.18
C PRO A 42 19.82 15.42 -1.19
N GLY A 43 20.16 14.15 -1.39
CA GLY A 43 21.08 13.40 -0.53
C GLY A 43 20.45 12.79 0.72
N ILE A 44 19.19 13.09 1.05
CA ILE A 44 18.45 12.43 2.14
C ILE A 44 17.48 11.41 1.55
N PRO A 45 17.67 10.09 1.80
CA PRO A 45 16.77 9.08 1.31
C PRO A 45 15.38 9.21 1.95
N TYR A 46 14.32 8.92 1.17
CA TYR A 46 12.94 8.87 1.65
C TYR A 46 12.70 7.67 2.57
N GLN A 47 13.29 7.66 3.76
CA GLN A 47 13.16 6.53 4.70
C GLN A 47 11.95 6.63 5.62
N LEU A 48 11.45 7.84 5.84
CA LEU A 48 10.30 8.07 6.73
C LEU A 48 8.99 7.95 5.95
N PHE A 49 8.09 7.07 6.43
CA PHE A 49 6.72 6.91 5.91
C PHE A 49 6.56 6.33 4.49
N THR A 50 7.54 5.60 3.97
CA THR A 50 7.47 5.04 2.60
C THR A 50 6.28 4.10 2.37
N GLU A 51 5.70 3.50 3.42
CA GLU A 51 4.52 2.63 3.30
C GLU A 51 3.26 3.37 2.82
N HIS A 52 3.14 4.66 3.09
CA HIS A 52 1.96 5.48 2.79
C HIS A 52 2.10 6.34 1.53
N TYR A 53 3.32 6.50 1.03
CA TYR A 53 3.62 7.35 -0.12
C TYR A 53 4.05 6.51 -1.33
N PHE A 54 4.18 7.18 -2.49
CA PHE A 54 4.66 6.58 -3.76
C PHE A 54 3.75 5.51 -4.36
N TRP A 55 2.45 5.55 -4.03
CA TRP A 55 1.48 4.61 -4.60
C TRP A 55 1.18 4.90 -6.07
N ARG A 56 1.35 6.15 -6.51
CA ARG A 56 1.19 6.52 -7.93
C ARG A 56 2.25 5.81 -8.78
N GLU A 57 3.49 5.93 -8.36
CA GLU A 57 4.65 5.30 -9.01
C GLU A 57 4.54 3.77 -8.91
N THR A 58 4.18 3.24 -7.75
CA THR A 58 3.93 1.81 -7.56
C THR A 58 2.82 1.30 -8.49
N ALA A 59 1.69 2.00 -8.58
CA ALA A 59 0.60 1.60 -9.46
C ALA A 59 0.98 1.71 -10.95
N HIS A 60 1.88 2.64 -11.30
CA HIS A 60 2.42 2.73 -12.65
C HIS A 60 3.21 1.48 -13.02
N GLU A 61 4.16 1.08 -12.20
CA GLU A 61 4.97 -0.13 -12.39
C GLU A 61 4.12 -1.41 -12.44
N ILE A 62 3.15 -1.54 -11.54
CA ILE A 62 2.25 -2.72 -11.55
C ILE A 62 1.38 -2.77 -12.81
N ARG A 63 0.97 -1.61 -13.35
CA ARG A 63 0.25 -1.57 -14.63
C ARG A 63 1.15 -2.00 -15.80
N GLN A 64 2.43 -1.64 -15.78
CA GLN A 64 3.38 -2.10 -16.81
C GLN A 64 3.54 -3.61 -16.74
N ILE A 65 3.76 -4.18 -15.55
CA ILE A 65 3.83 -5.64 -15.36
C ILE A 65 2.53 -6.31 -15.85
N ALA A 66 1.36 -5.72 -15.56
CA ALA A 66 0.09 -6.26 -16.02
C ALA A 66 -0.07 -6.18 -17.55
N ALA A 67 0.45 -5.13 -18.18
CA ALA A 67 0.46 -5.00 -19.62
C ALA A 67 1.38 -6.03 -20.29
N ASP A 68 2.58 -6.24 -19.73
CA ASP A 68 3.53 -7.25 -20.19
C ASP A 68 2.93 -8.68 -20.10
N VAL A 69 2.25 -8.98 -18.98
CA VAL A 69 1.56 -10.28 -18.80
C VAL A 69 0.45 -10.43 -19.81
N LYS A 70 -0.35 -9.38 -20.04
CA LYS A 70 -1.42 -9.39 -21.05
C LYS A 70 -0.87 -9.62 -22.45
N GLU A 71 0.24 -8.97 -22.80
CA GLU A 71 0.88 -9.15 -24.10
C GLU A 71 1.36 -10.60 -24.31
N GLN A 72 1.92 -11.21 -23.25
CA GLN A 72 2.43 -12.59 -23.29
C GLN A 72 1.34 -13.65 -23.31
N THR A 73 0.23 -13.43 -22.59
CA THR A 73 -0.81 -14.45 -22.39
C THR A 73 -2.07 -14.22 -23.23
N GLY A 74 -2.25 -12.99 -23.74
CA GLY A 74 -3.50 -12.56 -24.41
C GLY A 74 -4.62 -12.19 -23.43
N GLU A 75 -4.46 -12.37 -22.11
CA GLU A 75 -5.49 -12.21 -21.11
C GLU A 75 -5.18 -11.08 -20.12
N ASN A 76 -6.23 -10.41 -19.63
CA ASN A 76 -6.07 -9.41 -18.59
C ASN A 76 -5.81 -10.11 -17.25
N PRO A 77 -4.65 -9.88 -16.60
CA PRO A 77 -4.36 -10.50 -15.31
C PRO A 77 -5.23 -9.91 -14.19
N ILE A 78 -5.42 -10.72 -13.13
CA ILE A 78 -5.95 -10.25 -11.86
C ILE A 78 -4.78 -9.79 -10.99
N ILE A 79 -4.89 -8.61 -10.42
CA ILE A 79 -3.88 -8.09 -9.47
C ILE A 79 -4.39 -8.33 -8.05
N VAL A 80 -3.61 -9.01 -7.22
CA VAL A 80 -3.98 -9.31 -5.83
C VAL A 80 -3.04 -8.64 -4.85
N GLY A 81 -3.57 -7.69 -4.07
CA GLY A 81 -2.84 -7.05 -2.99
C GLY A 81 -2.73 -7.96 -1.76
N MET A 82 -1.49 -8.38 -1.40
CA MET A 82 -1.24 -9.45 -0.43
C MET A 82 -0.97 -8.98 1.01
N SER A 83 -0.38 -7.79 1.23
CA SER A 83 0.06 -7.40 2.58
C SER A 83 -1.08 -7.04 3.52
N LYS A 84 -1.87 -6.08 3.10
CA LYS A 84 -3.08 -5.57 3.78
C LYS A 84 -4.07 -5.14 2.71
N TRP A 85 -5.30 -4.89 3.11
CA TRP A 85 -6.31 -4.26 2.24
C TRP A 85 -5.79 -2.94 1.61
N SER A 86 -4.90 -2.21 2.29
CA SER A 86 -4.32 -0.96 1.80
C SER A 86 -3.55 -1.10 0.49
N VAL A 87 -2.89 -2.25 0.24
CA VAL A 87 -2.17 -2.48 -1.03
C VAL A 87 -3.16 -2.51 -2.20
N ALA A 88 -4.20 -3.33 -2.09
CA ALA A 88 -5.23 -3.42 -3.11
C ALA A 88 -5.95 -2.09 -3.32
N SER A 89 -6.36 -1.42 -2.23
CA SER A 89 -7.08 -0.14 -2.28
C SER A 89 -6.22 0.98 -2.90
N SER A 90 -4.93 1.04 -2.55
CA SER A 90 -4.04 2.03 -3.14
C SER A 90 -3.80 1.77 -4.62
N LEU A 91 -3.58 0.51 -5.02
CA LEU A 91 -3.45 0.15 -6.43
C LEU A 91 -4.73 0.49 -7.21
N TYR A 92 -5.90 0.18 -6.66
CA TYR A 92 -7.19 0.51 -7.27
C TYR A 92 -7.32 2.03 -7.46
N PHE A 93 -7.13 2.81 -6.40
CA PHE A 93 -7.27 4.27 -6.41
C PHE A 93 -6.35 4.93 -7.45
N TYR A 94 -5.06 4.57 -7.45
CA TYR A 94 -4.09 5.18 -8.37
C TYR A 94 -4.11 4.60 -9.79
N SER A 95 -4.86 3.53 -10.02
CA SER A 95 -5.11 2.97 -11.36
C SER A 95 -6.45 3.40 -11.95
N HIS A 96 -7.37 3.94 -11.15
CA HIS A 96 -8.70 4.32 -11.60
C HIS A 96 -8.66 5.31 -12.78
N GLY A 97 -9.49 5.05 -13.78
CA GLY A 97 -9.57 5.87 -14.99
C GLY A 97 -8.41 5.75 -15.98
N LYS A 98 -7.36 4.94 -15.68
CA LYS A 98 -6.20 4.75 -16.56
C LYS A 98 -6.14 3.40 -17.25
N ALA A 99 -6.65 2.37 -16.59
CA ALA A 99 -6.84 1.04 -17.16
C ALA A 99 -7.90 0.30 -16.34
N THR A 100 -8.69 -0.54 -16.99
CA THR A 100 -9.66 -1.41 -16.31
C THR A 100 -8.90 -2.62 -15.77
N LEU A 101 -8.31 -2.50 -14.60
CA LEU A 101 -7.63 -3.59 -13.92
C LEU A 101 -8.59 -4.28 -12.94
N ASP A 102 -8.62 -5.60 -12.96
CA ASP A 102 -9.29 -6.40 -11.93
C ASP A 102 -8.36 -6.49 -10.72
N ILE A 103 -8.63 -5.65 -9.71
CA ILE A 103 -7.82 -5.59 -8.49
C ILE A 103 -8.59 -6.19 -7.34
N ARG A 104 -8.02 -7.22 -6.73
CA ARG A 104 -8.57 -7.95 -5.59
C ARG A 104 -7.63 -7.87 -4.39
N SER A 105 -8.12 -8.27 -3.26
CA SER A 105 -7.34 -8.37 -2.02
C SER A 105 -7.10 -9.85 -1.68
N ARG A 106 -6.33 -10.09 -0.64
CA ARG A 106 -5.98 -11.41 -0.14
C ARG A 106 -7.18 -12.27 0.31
N ASN A 107 -8.40 -11.72 0.35
CA ASN A 107 -9.63 -12.50 0.56
C ASN A 107 -9.79 -13.61 -0.49
N LEU A 108 -9.22 -13.44 -1.69
CA LEU A 108 -9.13 -14.51 -2.69
C LEU A 108 -8.51 -15.79 -2.11
N PHE A 109 -7.55 -15.68 -1.19
CA PHE A 109 -6.85 -16.79 -0.55
C PHE A 109 -7.42 -17.16 0.84
N GLY A 110 -8.66 -16.75 1.15
CA GLY A 110 -9.32 -17.07 2.42
C GLY A 110 -8.88 -16.24 3.63
N ASP A 111 -8.13 -15.15 3.41
CA ASP A 111 -7.78 -14.19 4.47
C ASP A 111 -8.73 -12.97 4.45
N SER A 112 -8.74 -12.17 5.52
CA SER A 112 -9.57 -10.98 5.57
C SER A 112 -9.12 -9.93 4.55
N GLY A 113 -10.05 -9.46 3.74
CA GLY A 113 -9.86 -8.46 2.69
C GLY A 113 -10.64 -7.16 2.90
N ALA A 114 -11.23 -6.95 4.08
CA ALA A 114 -12.12 -5.82 4.37
C ALA A 114 -13.26 -5.72 3.35
N MET A 115 -13.48 -4.55 2.71
CA MET A 115 -14.56 -4.35 1.74
C MET A 115 -14.46 -5.25 0.49
N TYR A 116 -13.28 -5.79 0.20
CA TYR A 116 -13.10 -6.70 -0.94
C TYR A 116 -13.85 -8.03 -0.76
N GLU A 117 -14.18 -8.43 0.47
CA GLU A 117 -15.02 -9.59 0.76
C GLU A 117 -16.45 -9.40 0.24
N TYR A 118 -16.95 -8.17 0.21
CA TYR A 118 -18.27 -7.83 -0.34
C TYR A 118 -18.24 -7.61 -1.85
N TRP A 119 -17.17 -7.01 -2.37
CA TRP A 119 -17.05 -6.72 -3.80
C TRP A 119 -16.66 -7.96 -4.61
N HIS A 120 -15.90 -8.86 -4.03
CA HIS A 120 -15.39 -10.08 -4.64
C HIS A 120 -15.51 -11.24 -3.63
N PRO A 121 -16.75 -11.70 -3.34
CA PRO A 121 -16.97 -12.76 -2.34
C PRO A 121 -16.49 -14.12 -2.83
N ASP A 122 -16.36 -14.29 -4.16
CA ASP A 122 -16.08 -15.57 -4.77
C ASP A 122 -14.61 -15.95 -4.65
N GLN A 123 -14.37 -17.16 -4.15
CA GLN A 123 -13.08 -17.83 -4.08
C GLN A 123 -13.02 -19.01 -5.09
N MET A 124 -13.74 -18.85 -6.20
CA MET A 124 -13.81 -19.85 -7.25
C MET A 124 -12.49 -19.94 -8.02
N PRO A 125 -12.19 -21.09 -8.60
CA PRO A 125 -11.04 -21.23 -9.50
C PRO A 125 -11.06 -20.19 -10.62
N ILE A 126 -9.88 -19.74 -11.02
CA ILE A 126 -9.68 -18.68 -12.00
C ILE A 126 -8.59 -19.13 -12.97
N ASP A 127 -8.95 -19.27 -14.25
CA ASP A 127 -8.07 -19.73 -15.33
C ASP A 127 -7.47 -18.55 -16.11
N ARG A 128 -7.05 -17.53 -15.42
CA ARG A 128 -6.32 -16.39 -16.01
C ARG A 128 -5.20 -15.93 -15.10
N PRO A 129 -4.17 -15.26 -15.63
CA PRO A 129 -3.00 -14.89 -14.89
C PRO A 129 -3.31 -14.06 -13.64
N ILE A 130 -2.59 -14.35 -12.55
CA ILE A 130 -2.67 -13.64 -11.29
C ILE A 130 -1.33 -13.01 -10.98
N ILE A 131 -1.35 -11.71 -10.67
CA ILE A 131 -0.20 -10.97 -10.19
C ILE A 131 -0.40 -10.67 -8.71
N GLN A 132 0.29 -11.40 -7.85
CA GLN A 132 0.35 -11.10 -6.43
C GLN A 132 1.30 -9.94 -6.18
N VAL A 133 0.90 -8.94 -5.40
CA VAL A 133 1.69 -7.74 -5.11
C VAL A 133 1.79 -7.52 -3.61
N SER A 134 3.00 -7.30 -3.10
CA SER A 134 3.25 -7.06 -1.68
C SER A 134 4.45 -6.13 -1.46
N MET A 135 4.47 -5.49 -0.29
CA MET A 135 5.63 -4.71 0.19
C MET A 135 6.70 -5.60 0.83
N THR A 136 6.39 -6.86 1.12
CA THR A 136 7.32 -7.82 1.72
C THR A 136 7.23 -9.18 1.05
N LYS A 137 8.36 -9.84 0.85
CA LYS A 137 8.43 -11.18 0.25
C LYS A 137 7.55 -12.19 1.01
N LYS A 138 7.58 -12.16 2.34
CA LYS A 138 6.83 -13.07 3.21
C LYS A 138 5.31 -13.07 2.91
N HIS A 139 4.72 -11.91 2.60
CA HIS A 139 3.29 -11.83 2.34
C HIS A 139 2.88 -12.36 0.96
N ILE A 140 3.83 -12.56 0.04
CA ILE A 140 3.56 -13.26 -1.23
C ILE A 140 3.35 -14.77 -0.99
N GLU A 141 4.14 -15.35 -0.09
CA GLU A 141 4.12 -16.79 0.17
C GLU A 141 3.02 -17.21 1.14
N LYS A 142 2.71 -16.35 2.11
CA LYS A 142 1.78 -16.67 3.21
C LYS A 142 0.80 -15.54 3.46
N THR A 143 -0.43 -15.91 3.75
CA THR A 143 -1.44 -14.96 4.26
C THR A 143 -1.04 -14.45 5.64
N ARG A 144 -1.76 -13.45 6.16
CA ARG A 144 -1.55 -12.96 7.52
C ARG A 144 -1.75 -14.06 8.58
N ARG A 145 -2.66 -15.00 8.33
CA ARG A 145 -2.92 -16.15 9.20
C ARG A 145 -1.89 -17.27 9.07
N GLY A 146 -0.86 -17.06 8.24
CA GLY A 146 0.21 -18.04 8.03
C GLY A 146 -0.12 -19.16 7.04
N ILE A 147 -1.26 -19.07 6.35
CA ILE A 147 -1.67 -20.06 5.33
C ILE A 147 -0.75 -19.93 4.13
N ASP A 148 -0.18 -21.03 3.70
CA ASP A 148 0.62 -21.09 2.47
C ASP A 148 -0.29 -20.91 1.25
N VAL A 149 0.06 -19.97 0.39
CA VAL A 149 -0.70 -19.62 -0.81
C VAL A 149 -0.30 -20.47 -2.02
N ASN A 150 0.91 -21.08 -1.99
CA ASN A 150 1.44 -21.82 -3.14
C ASN A 150 0.53 -22.96 -3.61
N PRO A 151 -0.08 -23.79 -2.73
CA PRO A 151 -0.97 -24.87 -3.17
C PRO A 151 -2.23 -24.39 -3.90
N MET A 152 -2.62 -23.12 -3.69
CA MET A 152 -3.82 -22.53 -4.27
C MET A 152 -3.58 -21.95 -5.67
N LEU A 153 -2.34 -21.86 -6.12
CA LEU A 153 -1.97 -21.28 -7.40
C LEU A 153 -1.72 -22.35 -8.47
N ILE A 154 -1.99 -21.96 -9.72
CA ILE A 154 -1.62 -22.74 -10.90
C ILE A 154 -0.25 -22.21 -11.35
N GLN A 155 0.76 -23.07 -11.42
CA GLN A 155 2.13 -22.76 -11.84
C GLN A 155 2.66 -21.43 -11.29
N PRO A 156 2.86 -21.32 -9.95
CA PRO A 156 3.40 -20.10 -9.37
C PRO A 156 4.84 -19.88 -9.84
N GLY A 157 5.09 -18.72 -10.44
CA GLY A 157 6.42 -18.29 -10.84
C GLY A 157 7.30 -17.92 -9.65
N ALA A 158 8.51 -17.46 -9.95
CA ALA A 158 9.43 -16.94 -8.95
C ALA A 158 8.91 -15.63 -8.34
N ILE A 159 9.32 -15.35 -7.09
CA ILE A 159 9.04 -14.05 -6.47
C ILE A 159 10.10 -13.07 -6.95
N GLU A 160 9.65 -12.08 -7.68
CA GLU A 160 10.47 -11.00 -8.21
C GLU A 160 10.32 -9.73 -7.37
N SER A 161 11.18 -8.74 -7.62
CA SER A 161 11.07 -7.43 -7.01
C SER A 161 11.37 -6.32 -8.01
N ARG A 162 10.63 -5.21 -7.88
CA ARG A 162 10.90 -3.96 -8.59
C ARG A 162 11.25 -2.86 -7.61
N ILE A 163 12.26 -2.07 -7.96
CA ILE A 163 12.59 -0.84 -7.24
C ILE A 163 11.75 0.26 -7.88
N ILE A 164 10.94 0.90 -7.05
CA ILE A 164 10.15 2.06 -7.45
C ILE A 164 11.02 3.28 -7.30
N GLU A 165 11.11 4.06 -8.35
CA GLU A 165 11.89 5.30 -8.37
C GLU A 165 11.00 6.52 -8.51
N ARG A 166 11.45 7.61 -7.94
CA ARG A 166 10.87 8.94 -8.14
C ARG A 166 11.98 9.91 -8.49
N HIS A 167 11.90 10.51 -9.65
CA HIS A 167 12.94 11.41 -10.18
C HIS A 167 14.35 10.79 -10.14
N GLY A 168 14.47 9.50 -10.50
CA GLY A 168 15.74 8.76 -10.48
C GLY A 168 16.24 8.36 -9.09
N THR A 169 15.47 8.63 -8.02
CA THR A 169 15.81 8.21 -6.66
C THR A 169 15.00 6.99 -6.25
N PRO A 170 15.63 5.90 -5.81
CA PRO A 170 14.93 4.72 -5.33
C PRO A 170 14.18 5.06 -4.02
N VAL A 171 12.86 4.85 -4.03
CA VAL A 171 11.99 5.21 -2.90
C VAL A 171 11.34 4.01 -2.23
N ARG A 172 11.15 2.89 -2.97
CA ARG A 172 10.47 1.70 -2.45
C ARG A 172 10.87 0.47 -3.24
N ARG A 173 10.82 -0.69 -2.57
CA ARG A 173 10.85 -2.00 -3.24
C ARG A 173 9.47 -2.65 -3.12
N VAL A 174 8.99 -3.18 -4.23
CA VAL A 174 7.75 -3.95 -4.30
C VAL A 174 8.10 -5.36 -4.75
N TYR A 175 7.48 -6.34 -4.12
CA TYR A 175 7.59 -7.75 -4.50
C TYR A 175 6.35 -8.17 -5.25
N TYR A 176 6.52 -8.98 -6.26
CA TYR A 176 5.41 -9.56 -7.01
C TYR A 176 5.71 -10.98 -7.45
N ARG A 177 4.66 -11.70 -7.77
CA ARG A 177 4.74 -13.03 -8.36
C ARG A 177 3.61 -13.19 -9.35
N ILE A 178 3.92 -13.78 -10.49
CA ILE A 178 2.96 -14.12 -11.53
C ILE A 178 2.67 -15.62 -11.42
N SER A 179 1.41 -16.01 -11.55
CA SER A 179 0.95 -17.39 -11.65
C SER A 179 -0.08 -17.49 -12.78
N GLU A 180 -0.21 -18.67 -13.39
CA GLU A 180 -1.12 -18.88 -14.51
C GLU A 180 -2.60 -18.86 -14.10
N GLY A 181 -2.89 -19.04 -12.81
CA GLY A 181 -4.25 -19.01 -12.31
C GLY A 181 -4.37 -19.34 -10.81
N PHE A 182 -5.62 -19.57 -10.39
CA PHE A 182 -6.00 -19.88 -9.03
C PHE A 182 -6.90 -21.11 -8.98
N LYS A 183 -6.54 -22.12 -8.19
CA LYS A 183 -7.26 -23.40 -8.06
C LYS A 183 -8.48 -23.32 -7.14
N GLY A 184 -8.65 -22.23 -6.43
CA GLY A 184 -9.63 -22.10 -5.35
C GLY A 184 -9.01 -22.34 -3.96
N VAL A 185 -9.76 -22.00 -2.92
CA VAL A 185 -9.35 -22.28 -1.54
C VAL A 185 -9.72 -23.72 -1.21
N PRO A 186 -8.78 -24.55 -0.70
CA PRO A 186 -9.08 -25.92 -0.29
C PRO A 186 -10.21 -25.93 0.75
N ASN A 187 -11.20 -26.81 0.57
CA ASN A 187 -12.35 -26.99 1.49
C ASN A 187 -11.96 -27.33 2.94
N VAL A 188 -10.69 -27.58 3.22
CA VAL A 188 -10.15 -27.91 4.55
C VAL A 188 -10.12 -26.68 5.48
N LEU A 189 -10.18 -25.47 4.92
CA LEU A 189 -10.28 -24.23 5.70
C LEU A 189 -11.76 -23.95 5.93
N GLY A 190 -12.36 -24.70 6.87
CA GLY A 190 -13.75 -24.51 7.28
C GLY A 190 -14.08 -23.04 7.49
N LYS A 191 -15.24 -22.62 7.01
CA LYS A 191 -15.82 -21.30 7.30
C LYS A 191 -15.86 -21.13 8.82
N PHE A 192 -15.07 -20.25 9.36
CA PHE A 192 -15.17 -19.76 10.72
C PHE A 192 -16.06 -18.52 10.76
#